data_c4d9024371a536d7d05239a7ad9d285a
#
_entry.id   c4d9024371a536d7d05239a7ad9d285a
#
_cell.length_a   1.000
_cell.length_b   1.000
_cell.length_c   1.000
_cell.angle_alpha   90.00
_cell.angle_beta   90.00
_cell.angle_gamma   90.00
#
_symmetry.space_group_name_H-M   'P 1'
#
loop_
_entity.id
_entity.type
_entity.pdbx_description
1 polymer ?
#
loop_
_entity_poly.entity_id
_entity_poly.type
_entity_poly.pdbx_seq_one_letter_code
_entity_poly.pdbx_strand_id
1 'polypeptide(L)'
;NIGVNVLLLDIVPKELSDEEKKKGLNLDSTEVKNRIVNTALQATLKANPSPIYKKSFTSRIRTGNFTDNMKDIASCDWILEAVVENLDIKKSVFTEVEKFRKPGTLVTSNTSGIPIHLMDEGRSEDFQKHFCGTHFFNPPRYLRLLEIIPTPKTDPAVVEFLMNYGDLFLGKSTVLCKDTPAFIANRIGVFSIM
;
A
#
# COMPACT_ATOMS: atom_id res chain seq x y z
N ASN A 1 -12.13 6.11 6.23
CA ASN A 1 -12.59 6.99 7.32
C ASN A 1 -12.58 8.47 6.93
N ILE A 2 -11.64 8.91 6.10
CA ILE A 2 -11.40 10.31 5.69
C ILE A 2 -12.12 10.72 4.40
N GLY A 3 -12.94 9.89 3.84
CA GLY A 3 -13.73 10.22 2.64
C GLY A 3 -13.15 9.82 1.30
N VAL A 4 -11.93 9.27 1.24
CA VAL A 4 -11.33 8.80 -0.01
C VAL A 4 -11.97 7.51 -0.51
N ASN A 5 -12.00 7.33 -1.83
CA ASN A 5 -12.32 6.06 -2.47
C ASN A 5 -11.06 5.20 -2.54
N VAL A 6 -11.22 3.90 -2.35
CA VAL A 6 -10.09 2.96 -2.33
C VAL A 6 -10.30 1.87 -3.37
N LEU A 7 -9.32 1.66 -4.21
CA LEU A 7 -9.18 0.46 -5.02
C LEU A 7 -8.19 -0.46 -4.30
N LEU A 8 -8.70 -1.56 -3.75
CA LEU A 8 -7.89 -2.56 -3.04
C LEU A 8 -7.60 -3.72 -3.97
N LEU A 9 -6.34 -3.90 -4.32
CA LEU A 9 -5.88 -4.97 -5.21
C LEU A 9 -5.00 -5.95 -4.46
N ASP A 10 -5.09 -7.22 -4.82
CA ASP A 10 -4.23 -8.29 -4.32
C ASP A 10 -3.92 -9.31 -5.42
N ILE A 11 -3.07 -10.26 -5.13
CA ILE A 11 -2.75 -11.38 -6.03
C ILE A 11 -3.97 -12.29 -6.22
N VAL A 12 -3.99 -13.02 -7.34
CA VAL A 12 -4.94 -14.12 -7.55
C VAL A 12 -4.46 -15.39 -6.84
N PRO A 13 -5.38 -16.24 -6.31
CA PRO A 13 -5.00 -17.52 -5.74
C PRO A 13 -4.44 -18.46 -6.81
N LYS A 14 -3.49 -19.30 -6.42
CA LYS A 14 -2.88 -20.29 -7.33
C LYS A 14 -3.68 -21.59 -7.42
N GLU A 15 -4.55 -21.86 -6.45
CA GLU A 15 -5.30 -23.10 -6.32
C GLU A 15 -6.73 -22.81 -5.86
N LEU A 16 -7.65 -23.71 -6.25
CA LEU A 16 -9.02 -23.70 -5.78
C LEU A 16 -9.11 -24.21 -4.34
N SER A 17 -9.94 -23.58 -3.52
CA SER A 17 -10.35 -24.16 -2.24
C SER A 17 -11.31 -25.34 -2.45
N ASP A 18 -11.48 -26.17 -1.41
CA ASP A 18 -12.41 -27.31 -1.49
C ASP A 18 -13.86 -26.87 -1.68
N GLU A 19 -14.24 -25.72 -1.15
CA GLU A 19 -15.58 -25.14 -1.36
C GLU A 19 -15.79 -24.71 -2.82
N GLU A 20 -14.79 -24.10 -3.43
CA GLU A 20 -14.83 -23.68 -4.83
C GLU A 20 -14.87 -24.86 -5.78
N LYS A 21 -14.13 -25.95 -5.49
CA LYS A 21 -14.21 -27.21 -6.23
C LYS A 21 -15.62 -27.82 -6.16
N LYS A 22 -16.22 -27.84 -4.96
CA LYS A 22 -17.59 -28.32 -4.77
C LYS A 22 -18.65 -27.51 -5.52
N LYS A 23 -18.39 -26.19 -5.69
CA LYS A 23 -19.27 -25.29 -6.47
C LYS A 23 -19.02 -25.36 -7.99
N GLY A 24 -18.06 -26.15 -8.44
CA GLY A 24 -17.69 -26.25 -9.86
C GLY A 24 -17.03 -25.00 -10.44
N LEU A 25 -16.43 -24.14 -9.57
CA LEU A 25 -15.71 -22.96 -10.01
C LEU A 25 -14.34 -23.35 -10.58
N ASN A 26 -13.76 -22.44 -11.38
CA ASN A 26 -12.41 -22.55 -11.93
C ASN A 26 -11.56 -21.33 -11.54
N LEU A 27 -10.26 -21.37 -11.83
CA LEU A 27 -9.34 -20.28 -11.49
C LEU A 27 -9.62 -18.98 -12.24
N ASP A 28 -10.36 -19.03 -13.35
CA ASP A 28 -10.74 -17.84 -14.11
C ASP A 28 -12.01 -17.17 -13.60
N SER A 29 -12.73 -17.83 -12.71
CA SER A 29 -13.93 -17.27 -12.10
C SER A 29 -13.58 -16.02 -11.28
N THR A 30 -14.30 -14.92 -11.47
CA THR A 30 -14.08 -13.64 -10.75
C THR A 30 -14.14 -13.81 -9.23
N GLU A 31 -15.02 -14.68 -8.74
CA GLU A 31 -15.16 -15.02 -7.31
C GLU A 31 -13.85 -15.61 -6.76
N VAL A 32 -13.24 -16.53 -7.51
CA VAL A 32 -11.96 -17.17 -7.15
C VAL A 32 -10.83 -16.17 -7.22
N LYS A 33 -10.68 -15.44 -8.33
CA LYS A 33 -9.62 -14.43 -8.51
C LYS A 33 -9.61 -13.38 -7.39
N ASN A 34 -10.77 -12.98 -6.90
CA ASN A 34 -10.90 -11.97 -5.85
C ASN A 34 -11.01 -12.55 -4.43
N ARG A 35 -10.86 -13.87 -4.24
CA ARG A 35 -11.00 -14.51 -2.93
C ARG A 35 -10.06 -13.90 -1.88
N ILE A 36 -8.79 -13.73 -2.22
CA ILE A 36 -7.76 -13.24 -1.27
C ILE A 36 -8.14 -11.86 -0.78
N VAL A 37 -8.35 -10.92 -1.70
CA VAL A 37 -8.68 -9.53 -1.36
C VAL A 37 -10.00 -9.42 -0.61
N ASN A 38 -11.02 -10.18 -1.01
CA ASN A 38 -12.33 -10.17 -0.35
C ASN A 38 -12.26 -10.77 1.06
N THR A 39 -11.49 -11.84 1.25
CA THR A 39 -11.26 -12.44 2.58
C THR A 39 -10.53 -11.47 3.49
N ALA A 40 -9.50 -10.78 3.00
CA ALA A 40 -8.76 -9.77 3.75
C ALA A 40 -9.68 -8.58 4.15
N LEU A 41 -10.52 -8.11 3.23
CA LEU A 41 -11.49 -7.06 3.54
C LEU A 41 -12.48 -7.52 4.61
N GLN A 42 -13.04 -8.72 4.49
CA GLN A 42 -13.99 -9.28 5.48
C GLN A 42 -13.34 -9.46 6.86
N ALA A 43 -12.09 -9.91 6.91
CA ALA A 43 -11.33 -10.01 8.15
C ALA A 43 -11.13 -8.63 8.79
N THR A 44 -10.79 -7.62 7.98
CA THR A 44 -10.65 -6.22 8.40
C THR A 44 -11.96 -5.67 9.00
N LEU A 45 -13.10 -5.98 8.39
CA LEU A 45 -14.42 -5.53 8.87
C LEU A 45 -14.85 -6.19 10.20
N LYS A 46 -14.34 -7.37 10.48
CA LYS A 46 -14.60 -8.14 11.72
C LYS A 46 -13.57 -7.88 12.80
N ALA A 47 -12.46 -7.18 12.50
CA ALA A 47 -11.40 -6.95 13.44
C ALA A 47 -11.85 -6.15 14.67
N ASN A 48 -11.29 -6.49 15.83
CA ASN A 48 -11.47 -5.76 17.07
C ASN A 48 -10.07 -5.40 17.65
N PRO A 49 -9.78 -4.11 17.81
CA PRO A 49 -10.63 -2.96 17.53
C PRO A 49 -10.85 -2.73 16.02
N SER A 50 -12.03 -2.20 15.66
CA SER A 50 -12.39 -1.98 14.27
C SER A 50 -11.52 -0.90 13.61
N PRO A 51 -10.91 -1.15 12.44
CA PRO A 51 -10.16 -0.12 11.70
C PRO A 51 -11.07 0.88 10.96
N ILE A 52 -12.38 0.61 10.86
CA ILE A 52 -13.34 1.45 10.14
C ILE A 52 -14.34 2.05 11.12
N TYR A 53 -14.58 3.38 11.05
CA TYR A 53 -15.50 4.08 11.96
C TYR A 53 -16.97 3.68 11.78
N LYS A 54 -17.43 3.56 10.54
CA LYS A 54 -18.81 3.21 10.21
C LYS A 54 -18.83 2.16 9.11
N LYS A 55 -19.68 1.14 9.24
CA LYS A 55 -19.84 0.09 8.22
C LYS A 55 -20.19 0.66 6.83
N SER A 56 -20.96 1.74 6.76
CA SER A 56 -21.30 2.40 5.49
C SER A 56 -20.08 2.93 4.72
N PHE A 57 -18.95 3.15 5.38
CA PHE A 57 -17.72 3.58 4.68
C PHE A 57 -17.10 2.50 3.80
N THR A 58 -17.50 1.25 3.98
CA THR A 58 -17.05 0.14 3.13
C THR A 58 -17.51 0.28 1.68
N SER A 59 -18.60 1.02 1.41
CA SER A 59 -19.04 1.31 0.05
C SER A 59 -18.03 2.09 -0.79
N ARG A 60 -17.03 2.71 -0.14
CA ARG A 60 -15.92 3.41 -0.80
C ARG A 60 -14.76 2.49 -1.17
N ILE A 61 -14.81 1.21 -0.78
CA ILE A 61 -13.74 0.24 -1.05
C ILE A 61 -14.21 -0.67 -2.18
N ARG A 62 -13.56 -0.57 -3.33
CA ARG A 62 -13.70 -1.50 -4.44
C ARG A 62 -12.56 -2.49 -4.40
N THR A 63 -12.85 -3.78 -4.43
CA THR A 63 -11.86 -4.86 -4.49
C THR A 63 -11.61 -5.28 -5.93
N GLY A 64 -10.42 -5.82 -6.18
CA GLY A 64 -10.01 -6.39 -7.45
C GLY A 64 -8.72 -7.18 -7.31
N ASN A 65 -8.14 -7.58 -8.42
CA ASN A 65 -6.90 -8.34 -8.44
C ASN A 65 -5.90 -7.77 -9.45
N PHE A 66 -4.62 -8.14 -9.29
CA PHE A 66 -3.55 -7.63 -10.16
C PHE A 66 -3.70 -8.09 -11.61
N THR A 67 -4.32 -9.24 -11.87
CA THR A 67 -4.48 -9.76 -13.24
C THR A 67 -5.50 -8.97 -14.05
N ASP A 68 -6.67 -8.71 -13.47
CA ASP A 68 -7.80 -8.11 -14.21
C ASP A 68 -7.89 -6.59 -14.04
N ASN A 69 -7.44 -6.06 -12.88
CA ASN A 69 -7.73 -4.71 -12.42
C ASN A 69 -6.50 -3.80 -12.30
N MET A 70 -5.29 -4.27 -12.62
CA MET A 70 -4.09 -3.43 -12.53
C MET A 70 -4.21 -2.14 -13.36
N LYS A 71 -4.83 -2.21 -14.54
CA LYS A 71 -5.10 -1.04 -15.38
C LYS A 71 -5.98 0.04 -14.75
N ASP A 72 -6.79 -0.34 -13.75
CA ASP A 72 -7.73 0.57 -13.07
C ASP A 72 -7.01 1.60 -12.20
N ILE A 73 -5.72 1.34 -11.84
CA ILE A 73 -4.88 2.30 -11.10
C ILE A 73 -4.64 3.59 -11.87
N ALA A 74 -4.85 3.60 -13.18
CA ALA A 74 -4.79 4.82 -14.00
C ALA A 74 -5.78 5.90 -13.53
N SER A 75 -6.80 5.54 -12.77
CA SER A 75 -7.77 6.48 -12.19
C SER A 75 -7.42 6.92 -10.76
N CYS A 76 -6.34 6.41 -10.19
CA CYS A 76 -5.93 6.72 -8.82
C CYS A 76 -5.01 7.95 -8.78
N ASP A 77 -5.17 8.74 -7.72
CA ASP A 77 -4.31 9.90 -7.44
C ASP A 77 -3.10 9.51 -6.60
N TRP A 78 -3.26 8.47 -5.78
CA TRP A 78 -2.22 7.93 -4.91
C TRP A 78 -2.25 6.41 -4.91
N ILE A 79 -1.10 5.78 -5.16
CA ILE A 79 -0.90 4.32 -5.14
C ILE A 79 -0.01 4.00 -3.94
N LEU A 80 -0.54 3.22 -2.99
CA LEU A 80 0.20 2.77 -1.81
C LEU A 80 0.47 1.27 -1.93
N GLU A 81 1.74 0.89 -1.96
CA GLU A 81 2.19 -0.50 -2.00
C GLU A 81 2.38 -1.03 -0.57
N ALA A 82 1.80 -2.18 -0.29
CA ALA A 82 1.90 -2.89 0.98
C ALA A 82 1.98 -4.42 0.78
N VAL A 83 2.70 -4.87 -0.25
CA VAL A 83 2.93 -6.31 -0.48
C VAL A 83 3.99 -6.85 0.48
N VAL A 84 4.25 -8.17 0.42
CA VAL A 84 5.23 -8.84 1.27
C VAL A 84 6.61 -8.15 1.25
N GLU A 85 7.33 -8.22 2.36
CA GLU A 85 8.63 -7.54 2.55
C GLU A 85 9.75 -8.27 1.81
N ASN A 86 9.70 -8.19 0.47
CA ASN A 86 10.68 -8.76 -0.46
C ASN A 86 10.93 -7.77 -1.59
N LEU A 87 12.20 -7.37 -1.78
CA LEU A 87 12.59 -6.34 -2.74
C LEU A 87 12.22 -6.70 -4.18
N ASP A 88 12.44 -7.95 -4.61
CA ASP A 88 12.19 -8.37 -5.98
C ASP A 88 10.68 -8.39 -6.30
N ILE A 89 9.87 -8.81 -5.33
CA ILE A 89 8.40 -8.76 -5.45
C ILE A 89 7.93 -7.30 -5.54
N LYS A 90 8.44 -6.41 -4.69
CA LYS A 90 8.11 -4.98 -4.75
C LYS A 90 8.53 -4.36 -6.08
N LYS A 91 9.75 -4.64 -6.57
CA LYS A 91 10.22 -4.19 -7.88
C LYS A 91 9.33 -4.68 -9.02
N SER A 92 8.86 -5.94 -8.98
CA SER A 92 7.93 -6.50 -9.95
C SER A 92 6.59 -5.76 -9.93
N VAL A 93 6.02 -5.52 -8.74
CA VAL A 93 4.76 -4.77 -8.59
C VAL A 93 4.91 -3.35 -9.12
N PHE A 94 5.99 -2.64 -8.80
CA PHE A 94 6.23 -1.29 -9.31
C PHE A 94 6.46 -1.25 -10.82
N THR A 95 6.98 -2.31 -11.43
CA THR A 95 7.07 -2.42 -12.88
C THR A 95 5.67 -2.44 -13.51
N GLU A 96 4.72 -3.15 -12.92
CA GLU A 96 3.33 -3.12 -13.38
C GLU A 96 2.64 -1.78 -13.07
N VAL A 97 2.88 -1.21 -11.89
CA VAL A 97 2.37 0.13 -11.54
C VAL A 97 2.80 1.16 -12.56
N GLU A 98 4.08 1.16 -12.95
CA GLU A 98 4.64 2.13 -13.90
C GLU A 98 4.02 2.04 -15.30
N LYS A 99 3.58 0.85 -15.73
CA LYS A 99 2.89 0.66 -17.02
C LYS A 99 1.51 1.32 -17.07
N PHE A 100 0.80 1.35 -15.95
CA PHE A 100 -0.62 1.73 -15.93
C PHE A 100 -0.91 3.03 -15.19
N ARG A 101 -0.03 3.51 -14.29
CA ARG A 101 -0.25 4.78 -13.60
C ARG A 101 -0.21 5.97 -14.57
N LYS A 102 -0.89 7.05 -14.25
CA LYS A 102 -0.71 8.32 -14.96
C LYS A 102 0.62 8.98 -14.56
N PRO A 103 1.26 9.74 -15.45
CA PRO A 103 2.33 10.65 -15.04
C PRO A 103 1.87 11.57 -13.90
N GLY A 104 2.74 11.82 -12.94
CA GLY A 104 2.42 12.65 -11.77
C GLY A 104 1.64 11.95 -10.66
N THR A 105 1.19 10.70 -10.85
CA THR A 105 0.54 9.94 -9.77
C THR A 105 1.53 9.68 -8.64
N LEU A 106 1.14 10.03 -7.41
CA LEU A 106 1.90 9.71 -6.21
C LEU A 106 1.97 8.19 -6.00
N VAL A 107 3.17 7.68 -5.80
CA VAL A 107 3.41 6.26 -5.48
C VAL A 107 4.19 6.17 -4.17
N THR A 108 3.71 5.35 -3.24
CA THR A 108 4.42 5.14 -1.98
C THR A 108 4.54 3.68 -1.62
N SER A 109 5.60 3.31 -0.88
CA SER A 109 5.77 1.98 -0.30
C SER A 109 5.60 2.02 1.21
N ASN A 110 4.86 1.08 1.75
CA ASN A 110 4.73 0.85 3.19
C ASN A 110 5.76 -0.17 3.71
N THR A 111 6.92 -0.28 3.08
CA THR A 111 8.00 -1.13 3.57
C THR A 111 8.40 -0.75 4.98
N SER A 112 8.79 -1.73 5.79
CA SER A 112 9.17 -1.52 7.19
C SER A 112 10.69 -1.40 7.41
N GLY A 113 11.49 -1.73 6.37
CA GLY A 113 12.94 -1.75 6.57
C GLY A 113 13.79 -1.75 5.31
N ILE A 114 13.22 -2.03 4.15
CA ILE A 114 13.95 -2.00 2.88
C ILE A 114 14.21 -0.54 2.49
N PRO A 115 15.46 -0.14 2.20
CA PRO A 115 15.75 1.21 1.72
C PRO A 115 14.94 1.57 0.48
N ILE A 116 14.33 2.75 0.49
CA ILE A 116 13.36 3.18 -0.53
C ILE A 116 14.01 3.33 -1.90
N HIS A 117 15.23 3.88 -1.97
CA HIS A 117 15.98 4.06 -3.22
C HIS A 117 16.21 2.75 -4.00
N LEU A 118 16.26 1.60 -3.33
CA LEU A 118 16.41 0.31 -4.02
C LEU A 118 15.18 -0.06 -4.87
N MET A 119 14.03 0.52 -4.59
CA MET A 119 12.79 0.26 -5.31
C MET A 119 12.56 1.22 -6.48
N ASP A 120 13.16 2.43 -6.45
CA ASP A 120 13.06 3.41 -7.54
C ASP A 120 14.22 3.37 -8.53
N GLU A 121 15.26 2.58 -8.23
CA GLU A 121 16.41 2.40 -9.09
C GLU A 121 16.03 1.90 -10.49
N GLY A 122 16.52 2.59 -11.55
CA GLY A 122 16.25 2.24 -12.94
C GLY A 122 14.85 2.59 -13.45
N ARG A 123 14.00 3.25 -12.64
CA ARG A 123 12.67 3.70 -13.06
C ARG A 123 12.71 5.05 -13.75
N SER A 124 11.59 5.40 -14.42
CA SER A 124 11.47 6.70 -15.09
C SER A 124 11.66 7.86 -14.11
N GLU A 125 12.13 8.99 -14.63
CA GLU A 125 12.31 10.21 -13.85
C GLU A 125 11.01 10.67 -13.19
N ASP A 126 9.88 10.55 -13.91
CA ASP A 126 8.57 10.89 -13.36
C ASP A 126 8.17 9.97 -12.19
N PHE A 127 8.45 8.66 -12.30
CA PHE A 127 8.22 7.75 -11.17
C PHE A 127 9.05 8.15 -9.96
N GLN A 128 10.35 8.38 -10.14
CA GLN A 128 11.29 8.70 -9.06
C GLN A 128 10.93 10.01 -8.36
N LYS A 129 10.48 11.03 -9.10
CA LYS A 129 10.01 12.30 -8.53
C LYS A 129 8.76 12.14 -7.66
N HIS A 130 7.87 11.21 -8.01
CA HIS A 130 6.61 10.99 -7.31
C HIS A 130 6.64 9.77 -6.39
N PHE A 131 7.81 9.24 -6.07
CA PHE A 131 7.99 8.06 -5.23
C PHE A 131 8.56 8.41 -3.85
N CYS A 132 7.97 7.81 -2.79
CA CYS A 132 8.37 8.03 -1.41
C CYS A 132 8.04 6.80 -0.54
N GLY A 133 8.74 6.60 0.56
CA GLY A 133 8.30 5.69 1.61
C GLY A 133 7.25 6.35 2.52
N THR A 134 6.20 5.61 2.86
CA THR A 134 5.19 6.01 3.86
C THR A 134 4.96 4.86 4.82
N HIS A 135 5.72 4.82 5.92
CA HIS A 135 5.67 3.71 6.86
C HIS A 135 4.64 3.97 7.95
N PHE A 136 3.50 3.27 7.87
CA PHE A 136 2.44 3.24 8.86
C PHE A 136 2.71 2.14 9.88
N PHE A 137 2.26 2.34 11.12
CA PHE A 137 2.39 1.37 12.21
C PHE A 137 1.06 0.68 12.49
N ASN A 138 1.08 -0.63 12.70
CA ASN A 138 -0.10 -1.43 12.99
C ASN A 138 -0.52 -1.34 14.47
N PRO A 139 -1.80 -1.12 14.76
CA PRO A 139 -2.91 -0.89 13.81
C PRO A 139 -2.92 0.58 13.32
N PRO A 140 -2.96 0.83 11.99
CA PRO A 140 -2.72 2.18 11.44
C PRO A 140 -3.78 3.21 11.83
N ARG A 141 -4.96 2.79 12.23
CA ARG A 141 -5.98 3.71 12.75
C ARG A 141 -5.61 4.29 14.13
N TYR A 142 -4.92 3.53 14.95
CA TYR A 142 -4.69 3.84 16.37
C TYR A 142 -3.30 4.40 16.62
N LEU A 143 -2.29 3.87 15.95
CA LEU A 143 -0.93 4.38 16.06
C LEU A 143 -0.76 5.63 15.20
N ARG A 144 -0.33 6.71 15.85
CA ARG A 144 -0.28 8.04 15.22
C ARG A 144 0.97 8.26 14.38
N LEU A 145 2.06 7.56 14.67
CA LEU A 145 3.31 7.75 13.95
C LEU A 145 3.15 7.39 12.47
N LEU A 146 3.64 8.27 11.60
CA LEU A 146 3.81 8.04 10.16
C LEU A 146 5.19 8.55 9.75
N GLU A 147 6.06 7.64 9.37
CA GLU A 147 7.37 7.98 8.82
C GLU A 147 7.26 8.27 7.33
N ILE A 148 7.80 9.40 6.90
CA ILE A 148 7.91 9.80 5.49
C ILE A 148 9.38 9.69 5.10
N ILE A 149 9.68 8.86 4.12
CA ILE A 149 11.04 8.49 3.74
C ILE A 149 11.27 8.81 2.26
N PRO A 150 11.72 10.03 1.91
CA PRO A 150 12.05 10.38 0.54
C PRO A 150 13.34 9.74 0.08
N THR A 151 13.48 9.51 -1.22
CA THR A 151 14.75 9.24 -1.88
C THR A 151 15.41 10.57 -2.29
N PRO A 152 16.70 10.57 -2.68
CA PRO A 152 17.33 11.78 -3.19
C PRO A 152 16.68 12.38 -4.45
N LYS A 153 15.80 11.61 -5.13
CA LYS A 153 15.10 12.00 -6.34
C LYS A 153 13.64 12.41 -6.12
N THR A 154 13.11 12.14 -4.93
CA THR A 154 11.74 12.52 -4.56
C THR A 154 11.58 14.04 -4.63
N ASP A 155 10.55 14.52 -5.32
CA ASP A 155 10.23 15.95 -5.37
C ASP A 155 9.90 16.47 -3.96
N PRO A 156 10.52 17.58 -3.51
CA PRO A 156 10.21 18.19 -2.22
C PRO A 156 8.71 18.50 -2.02
N ALA A 157 7.98 18.83 -3.09
CA ALA A 157 6.55 19.08 -3.03
C ALA A 157 5.75 17.81 -2.64
N VAL A 158 6.21 16.63 -3.04
CA VAL A 158 5.63 15.34 -2.62
C VAL A 158 5.83 15.14 -1.11
N VAL A 159 7.01 15.44 -0.61
CA VAL A 159 7.30 15.33 0.83
C VAL A 159 6.43 16.29 1.63
N GLU A 160 6.35 17.56 1.22
CA GLU A 160 5.51 18.56 1.87
C GLU A 160 4.03 18.15 1.86
N PHE A 161 3.53 17.66 0.71
CA PHE A 161 2.16 17.14 0.61
C PHE A 161 1.93 15.99 1.60
N LEU A 162 2.79 14.99 1.65
CA LEU A 162 2.63 13.82 2.52
C LEU A 162 2.69 14.20 4.01
N MET A 163 3.59 15.09 4.39
CA MET A 163 3.68 15.61 5.76
C MET A 163 2.38 16.32 6.16
N ASN A 164 1.93 17.28 5.36
CA ASN A 164 0.71 18.05 5.63
C ASN A 164 -0.55 17.17 5.58
N TYR A 165 -0.66 16.30 4.59
CA TYR A 165 -1.82 15.42 4.45
C TYR A 165 -1.88 14.40 5.59
N GLY A 166 -0.74 13.86 6.01
CA GLY A 166 -0.63 12.97 7.16
C GLY A 166 -1.13 13.62 8.44
N ASP A 167 -0.67 14.82 8.74
CA ASP A 167 -1.03 15.52 9.96
C ASP A 167 -2.50 16.02 9.94
N LEU A 168 -2.91 16.69 8.89
CA LEU A 168 -4.20 17.38 8.84
C LEU A 168 -5.38 16.45 8.55
N PHE A 169 -5.20 15.47 7.67
CA PHE A 169 -6.30 14.64 7.19
C PHE A 169 -6.26 13.19 7.70
N LEU A 170 -5.07 12.61 7.88
CA LEU A 170 -4.94 11.25 8.42
C LEU A 170 -4.88 11.23 9.95
N GLY A 171 -4.70 12.38 10.60
CA GLY A 171 -4.56 12.47 12.07
C GLY A 171 -3.29 11.80 12.57
N LYS A 172 -2.22 11.84 11.75
CA LYS A 172 -0.92 11.27 12.08
C LYS A 172 -0.01 12.32 12.70
N SER A 173 1.06 11.86 13.33
CA SER A 173 2.23 12.67 13.66
C SER A 173 3.30 12.25 12.66
N THR A 174 3.50 13.07 11.64
CA THR A 174 4.43 12.77 10.56
C THR A 174 5.87 13.08 10.96
N VAL A 175 6.80 12.22 10.58
CA VAL A 175 8.23 12.39 10.83
C VAL A 175 9.00 12.17 9.54
N LEU A 176 9.83 13.14 9.17
CA LEU A 176 10.72 13.01 8.03
C LEU A 176 11.92 12.14 8.41
N CYS A 177 12.11 11.04 7.68
CA CYS A 177 13.17 10.07 7.93
C CYS A 177 14.20 10.07 6.80
N LYS A 178 15.43 9.72 7.13
CA LYS A 178 16.45 9.38 6.13
C LYS A 178 16.16 7.99 5.56
N ASP A 179 16.47 7.80 4.29
CA ASP A 179 16.38 6.51 3.59
C ASP A 179 17.55 5.60 4.04
N THR A 180 17.39 5.03 5.22
CA THR A 180 18.34 4.09 5.85
C THR A 180 17.58 2.85 6.33
N PRO A 181 18.21 1.66 6.42
CA PRO A 181 17.54 0.45 6.88
C PRO A 181 16.79 0.65 8.20
N ALA A 182 15.55 0.18 8.27
CA ALA A 182 14.65 0.25 9.44
C ALA A 182 14.30 1.68 9.91
N PHE A 183 14.60 2.70 9.14
CA PHE A 183 14.23 4.12 9.33
C PHE A 183 14.54 4.65 10.76
N ILE A 184 13.55 5.15 11.51
CA ILE A 184 13.75 5.65 12.89
C ILE A 184 13.17 4.69 13.93
N ALA A 185 11.86 4.43 13.89
CA ALA A 185 11.18 3.74 14.99
C ALA A 185 11.59 2.27 15.11
N ASN A 186 11.66 1.53 13.99
CA ASN A 186 12.12 0.15 14.02
C ASN A 186 13.59 0.05 14.43
N ARG A 187 14.43 1.02 14.06
CA ARG A 187 15.83 1.08 14.45
C ARG A 187 15.99 1.29 15.96
N ILE A 188 15.20 2.19 16.55
CA ILE A 188 15.15 2.39 18.00
C ILE A 188 14.64 1.13 18.69
N GLY A 189 13.57 0.50 18.16
CA GLY A 189 13.01 -0.72 18.72
C GLY A 189 14.01 -1.87 18.76
N VAL A 190 14.72 -2.12 17.65
CA VAL A 190 15.76 -3.16 17.57
C VAL A 190 16.89 -2.87 18.56
N PHE A 191 17.38 -1.63 18.62
CA PHE A 191 18.42 -1.24 19.58
C PHE A 191 18.00 -1.46 21.05
N SER A 192 16.71 -1.27 21.36
CA SER A 192 16.19 -1.43 22.72
C SER A 192 16.08 -2.89 23.16
N ILE A 193 16.12 -3.85 22.23
CA ILE A 193 15.99 -5.29 22.50
C ILE A 193 17.38 -5.96 22.60
N MET A 194 18.43 -5.33 22.08
CA MET A 194 19.82 -5.81 22.13
C MET A 194 20.48 -5.49 23.47
#